data_c69eb1ad95db2b61a48461e25b3416d2
#
_entry.id   c69eb1ad95db2b61a48461e25b3416d2
#
_cell.length_a   1.000
_cell.length_b   1.000
_cell.length_c   1.000
_cell.angle_alpha   90.00
_cell.angle_beta   90.00
_cell.angle_gamma   90.00
#
_symmetry.space_group_name_H-M   'P 1'
#
loop_
_entity.id
_entity.type
_entity.pdbx_description
1 polymer ?
#
loop_
_entity_poly.entity_id
_entity_poly.type
_entity_poly.pdbx_seq_one_letter_code
_entity_poly.pdbx_strand_id
1 'polypeptide(L)'
;MKHLIFSILVFAVAPAFAQTAHETAFSFLKTGDHDNAILVLNKALQTSPDDEQLLQDLTLAYFYKKDFTQAKVYAKKLLDKDELDVQSYQVAGNVYRALEEVKEADKMYKKALKKYPGSGALYNEFGEMLWAKNDENAIAIWEKGIEMDPSYAGNYYHASTYYFFTKDKVWSIIYGEIFVNMEYLTERATEVKKQLLSAYKEKIFLGTSEGASTLPFAQAVYETYSKQSSLIAKGVTVETLTMIRTRFILDWYAKYGAKFPMRLFDYQQQLLRAGMFEAYNQWLFGPVDNLAFFDQWTRTNAEAYKKFINFQKNRVFKMPPKQFYGDKEARKA
;
A
#
# COMPACT_ATOMS: atom_id res chain seq x y z
N MET A 1 -56.75 25.26 19.77
CA MET A 1 -55.86 24.70 18.74
C MET A 1 -54.74 25.70 18.41
N LYS A 2 -53.75 25.84 19.26
CA LYS A 2 -52.54 26.70 19.03
C LYS A 2 -51.42 26.25 19.96
N HIS A 3 -50.85 25.05 19.78
CA HIS A 3 -49.56 24.64 20.39
C HIS A 3 -49.04 23.40 19.67
N LEU A 4 -48.56 23.54 18.41
CA LEU A 4 -47.85 22.43 17.75
C LEU A 4 -46.95 22.89 16.58
N ILE A 5 -46.18 23.97 16.76
CA ILE A 5 -45.24 24.42 15.68
C ILE A 5 -43.88 24.87 16.25
N PHE A 6 -43.43 24.40 17.39
CA PHE A 6 -42.13 24.90 17.91
C PHE A 6 -41.08 23.84 18.17
N SER A 7 -41.28 22.56 17.78
CA SER A 7 -40.32 21.49 18.09
C SER A 7 -39.49 20.97 16.89
N ILE A 8 -39.67 21.50 15.69
CA ILE A 8 -39.00 20.94 14.47
C ILE A 8 -37.76 21.75 14.04
N LEU A 9 -37.52 22.95 14.57
CA LEU A 9 -36.44 23.81 14.09
C LEU A 9 -35.04 23.55 14.74
N VAL A 10 -34.99 22.79 15.84
CA VAL A 10 -33.75 22.61 16.61
C VAL A 10 -32.85 21.53 15.98
N PHE A 11 -33.41 20.53 15.26
CA PHE A 11 -32.63 19.42 14.70
C PHE A 11 -31.87 19.72 13.40
N ALA A 12 -32.23 20.79 12.68
CA ALA A 12 -31.59 21.12 11.40
C ALA A 12 -30.35 22.03 11.51
N VAL A 13 -30.18 22.72 12.65
CA VAL A 13 -29.10 23.70 12.83
C VAL A 13 -27.79 23.06 13.30
N ALA A 14 -27.86 22.00 14.12
CA ALA A 14 -26.70 21.36 14.69
C ALA A 14 -25.77 20.69 13.61
N PRO A 15 -26.26 19.90 12.64
CA PRO A 15 -25.44 19.31 11.61
C PRO A 15 -24.80 20.35 10.67
N ALA A 16 -25.51 21.43 10.34
CA ALA A 16 -24.95 22.51 9.51
C ALA A 16 -23.81 23.27 10.21
N PHE A 17 -23.90 23.48 11.53
CA PHE A 17 -22.86 24.11 12.32
C PHE A 17 -21.61 23.22 12.45
N ALA A 18 -21.78 21.92 12.67
CA ALA A 18 -20.69 20.96 12.73
C ALA A 18 -19.95 20.85 11.39
N GLN A 19 -20.65 20.81 10.27
CA GLN A 19 -20.07 20.80 8.93
C GLN A 19 -19.24 22.05 8.65
N THR A 20 -19.74 23.24 9.02
CA THR A 20 -19.00 24.51 8.88
C THR A 20 -17.75 24.54 9.77
N ALA A 21 -17.84 23.98 10.99
CA ALA A 21 -16.71 23.91 11.91
C ALA A 21 -15.63 22.96 11.40
N HIS A 22 -15.99 21.79 10.83
CA HIS A 22 -15.10 20.87 10.16
C HIS A 22 -14.31 21.56 9.03
N GLU A 23 -15.01 22.21 8.09
CA GLU A 23 -14.42 22.91 6.95
C GLU A 23 -13.44 24.02 7.40
N THR A 24 -13.83 24.77 8.41
CA THR A 24 -13.01 25.85 8.98
C THR A 24 -11.75 25.30 9.65
N ALA A 25 -11.91 24.26 10.50
CA ALA A 25 -10.77 23.60 11.16
C ALA A 25 -9.81 22.96 10.16
N PHE A 26 -10.34 22.31 9.12
CA PHE A 26 -9.54 21.72 8.05
C PHE A 26 -8.71 22.77 7.29
N SER A 27 -9.27 23.97 7.07
CA SER A 27 -8.52 25.09 6.49
C SER A 27 -7.35 25.50 7.37
N PHE A 28 -7.55 25.63 8.68
CA PHE A 28 -6.47 25.93 9.62
C PHE A 28 -5.44 24.81 9.68
N LEU A 29 -5.85 23.53 9.70
CA LEU A 29 -4.90 22.41 9.69
C LEU A 29 -4.01 22.38 8.45
N LYS A 30 -4.56 22.72 7.28
CA LYS A 30 -3.79 22.83 6.02
C LYS A 30 -2.70 23.90 6.07
N THR A 31 -2.92 24.97 6.82
CA THR A 31 -1.96 26.06 6.98
C THR A 31 -1.02 25.86 8.18
N GLY A 32 -1.18 24.77 8.93
CA GLY A 32 -0.42 24.48 10.14
C GLY A 32 -0.86 25.27 11.38
N ASP A 33 -2.00 25.96 11.31
CA ASP A 33 -2.57 26.71 12.43
C ASP A 33 -3.42 25.80 13.32
N HIS A 34 -2.73 24.92 14.04
CA HIS A 34 -3.36 23.89 14.86
C HIS A 34 -4.14 24.50 16.03
N ASP A 35 -3.71 25.65 16.57
CA ASP A 35 -4.37 26.30 17.72
C ASP A 35 -5.74 26.83 17.35
N ASN A 36 -5.89 27.50 16.23
CA ASN A 36 -7.19 27.96 15.75
C ASN A 36 -8.10 26.81 15.33
N ALA A 37 -7.54 25.74 14.73
CA ALA A 37 -8.33 24.52 14.47
C ALA A 37 -8.91 23.95 15.77
N ILE A 38 -8.09 23.79 16.82
CA ILE A 38 -8.51 23.28 18.13
C ILE A 38 -9.57 24.19 18.76
N LEU A 39 -9.42 25.51 18.67
CA LEU A 39 -10.38 26.48 19.21
C LEU A 39 -11.77 26.30 18.55
N VAL A 40 -11.81 26.26 17.23
CA VAL A 40 -13.06 26.09 16.46
C VAL A 40 -13.73 24.76 16.79
N LEU A 41 -12.97 23.67 16.82
CA LEU A 41 -13.49 22.33 17.09
C LEU A 41 -14.01 22.18 18.53
N ASN A 42 -13.28 22.72 19.51
CA ASN A 42 -13.74 22.72 20.91
C ASN A 42 -15.06 23.51 21.07
N LYS A 43 -15.20 24.66 20.39
CA LYS A 43 -16.44 25.41 20.41
C LYS A 43 -17.61 24.62 19.80
N ALA A 44 -17.37 23.94 18.68
CA ALA A 44 -18.38 23.11 18.02
C ALA A 44 -18.81 21.91 18.90
N LEU A 45 -17.87 21.26 19.58
CA LEU A 45 -18.15 20.16 20.50
C LEU A 45 -18.93 20.56 21.76
N GLN A 46 -18.98 21.85 22.12
CA GLN A 46 -19.88 22.30 23.17
C GLN A 46 -21.36 22.15 22.79
N THR A 47 -21.66 22.29 21.50
CA THR A 47 -23.04 22.19 20.96
C THR A 47 -23.34 20.74 20.50
N SER A 48 -22.33 20.02 20.04
CA SER A 48 -22.44 18.65 19.51
C SER A 48 -21.35 17.76 20.11
N PRO A 49 -21.42 17.41 21.41
CA PRO A 49 -20.32 16.74 22.14
C PRO A 49 -20.02 15.33 21.65
N ASP A 50 -20.96 14.73 20.94
CA ASP A 50 -20.90 13.36 20.45
C ASP A 50 -20.69 13.25 18.93
N ASP A 51 -20.43 14.36 18.26
CA ASP A 51 -20.18 14.37 16.81
C ASP A 51 -18.86 13.68 16.49
N GLU A 52 -18.94 12.59 15.71
CA GLU A 52 -17.80 11.74 15.37
C GLU A 52 -16.76 12.50 14.55
N GLN A 53 -17.20 13.29 13.56
CA GLN A 53 -16.31 14.04 12.69
C GLN A 53 -15.54 15.11 13.46
N LEU A 54 -16.21 15.82 14.37
CA LEU A 54 -15.54 16.82 15.23
C LEU A 54 -14.54 16.17 16.19
N LEU A 55 -14.84 14.98 16.72
CA LEU A 55 -13.91 14.21 17.55
C LEU A 55 -12.71 13.73 16.76
N GLN A 56 -12.90 13.25 15.52
CA GLN A 56 -11.80 12.89 14.62
C GLN A 56 -10.89 14.09 14.35
N ASP A 57 -11.48 15.21 13.93
CA ASP A 57 -10.76 16.42 13.57
C ASP A 57 -9.95 16.97 14.74
N LEU A 58 -10.56 16.97 15.95
CA LEU A 58 -9.89 17.45 17.15
C LEU A 58 -8.74 16.50 17.58
N THR A 59 -8.93 15.19 17.40
CA THR A 59 -7.86 14.22 17.62
C THR A 59 -6.69 14.48 16.68
N LEU A 60 -6.96 14.73 15.39
CA LEU A 60 -5.96 15.07 14.38
C LEU A 60 -5.28 16.41 14.68
N ALA A 61 -6.03 17.42 15.09
CA ALA A 61 -5.50 18.75 15.41
C ALA A 61 -4.47 18.68 16.56
N TYR A 62 -4.80 17.96 17.63
CA TYR A 62 -3.86 17.71 18.73
C TYR A 62 -2.68 16.85 18.30
N PHE A 63 -2.91 15.84 17.46
CA PHE A 63 -1.84 15.00 16.90
C PHE A 63 -0.83 15.83 16.10
N TYR A 64 -1.29 16.68 15.18
CA TYR A 64 -0.42 17.56 14.39
C TYR A 64 0.28 18.63 15.24
N LYS A 65 -0.39 19.12 16.28
CA LYS A 65 0.22 19.97 17.31
C LYS A 65 1.29 19.24 18.14
N LYS A 66 1.40 17.91 18.02
CA LYS A 66 2.25 17.01 18.83
C LYS A 66 1.85 16.96 20.32
N ASP A 67 0.65 17.39 20.66
CA ASP A 67 0.06 17.17 21.98
C ASP A 67 -0.63 15.80 22.02
N PHE A 68 0.20 14.75 22.05
CA PHE A 68 -0.29 13.37 22.01
C PHE A 68 -1.10 12.99 23.26
N THR A 69 -0.90 13.67 24.38
CA THR A 69 -1.69 13.48 25.59
C THR A 69 -3.14 13.87 25.36
N GLN A 70 -3.39 15.06 24.83
CA GLN A 70 -4.75 15.49 24.47
C GLN A 70 -5.31 14.70 23.31
N ALA A 71 -4.51 14.43 22.28
CA ALA A 71 -4.93 13.57 21.17
C ALA A 71 -5.48 12.22 21.66
N LYS A 72 -4.82 11.59 22.65
CA LYS A 72 -5.28 10.33 23.26
C LYS A 72 -6.64 10.48 23.99
N VAL A 73 -6.86 11.59 24.67
CA VAL A 73 -8.15 11.83 25.35
C VAL A 73 -9.30 11.79 24.34
N TYR A 74 -9.12 12.49 23.21
CA TYR A 74 -10.15 12.54 22.16
C TYR A 74 -10.23 11.26 21.34
N ALA A 75 -9.11 10.60 21.08
CA ALA A 75 -9.07 9.28 20.46
C ALA A 75 -9.87 8.24 21.28
N LYS A 76 -9.76 8.27 22.62
CA LYS A 76 -10.56 7.39 23.48
C LYS A 76 -12.05 7.70 23.38
N LYS A 77 -12.44 8.99 23.47
CA LYS A 77 -13.84 9.39 23.28
C LYS A 77 -14.40 8.95 21.93
N LEU A 78 -13.58 9.04 20.88
CA LEU A 78 -13.92 8.56 19.54
C LEU A 78 -14.13 7.04 19.56
N LEU A 79 -13.21 6.27 20.13
CA LEU A 79 -13.25 4.81 20.17
C LEU A 79 -14.36 4.23 21.09
N ASP A 80 -14.93 5.04 21.96
CA ASP A 80 -16.09 4.69 22.80
C ASP A 80 -17.43 4.73 22.04
N LYS A 81 -17.43 5.23 20.78
CA LYS A 81 -18.62 5.22 19.93
C LYS A 81 -18.87 3.82 19.36
N ASP A 82 -20.15 3.48 19.17
CA ASP A 82 -20.56 2.18 18.65
C ASP A 82 -20.32 2.05 17.14
N GLU A 83 -20.66 3.10 16.39
CA GLU A 83 -20.61 3.12 14.93
C GLU A 83 -19.45 3.98 14.44
N LEU A 84 -18.24 3.41 14.43
CA LEU A 84 -17.04 4.07 13.91
C LEU A 84 -16.76 3.66 12.48
N ASP A 85 -16.26 4.59 11.66
CA ASP A 85 -15.72 4.32 10.33
C ASP A 85 -14.24 3.88 10.37
N VAL A 86 -13.69 3.52 9.21
CA VAL A 86 -12.27 3.13 9.09
C VAL A 86 -11.35 4.29 9.46
N GLN A 87 -11.72 5.53 9.10
CA GLN A 87 -10.90 6.71 9.34
C GLN A 87 -10.75 7.01 10.84
N SER A 88 -11.82 6.81 11.62
CA SER A 88 -11.78 6.93 13.09
C SER A 88 -10.74 6.01 13.72
N TYR A 89 -10.68 4.76 13.26
CA TYR A 89 -9.66 3.81 13.71
C TYR A 89 -8.24 4.20 13.28
N GLN A 90 -8.07 4.72 12.06
CA GLN A 90 -6.77 5.20 11.57
C GLN A 90 -6.25 6.39 12.39
N VAL A 91 -7.14 7.35 12.68
CA VAL A 91 -6.79 8.52 13.50
C VAL A 91 -6.36 8.09 14.91
N ALA A 92 -7.13 7.21 15.55
CA ALA A 92 -6.77 6.67 16.88
C ALA A 92 -5.48 5.85 16.83
N GLY A 93 -5.26 5.06 15.78
CA GLY A 93 -4.06 4.28 15.55
C GLY A 93 -2.80 5.13 15.46
N ASN A 94 -2.87 6.27 14.76
CA ASN A 94 -1.77 7.23 14.69
C ASN A 94 -1.38 7.76 16.08
N VAL A 95 -2.37 8.04 16.93
CA VAL A 95 -2.13 8.53 18.29
C VAL A 95 -1.47 7.44 19.13
N TYR A 96 -2.00 6.21 19.13
CA TYR A 96 -1.40 5.11 19.88
C TYR A 96 0.02 4.78 19.44
N ARG A 97 0.27 4.85 18.12
CA ARG A 97 1.61 4.66 17.56
C ARG A 97 2.58 5.74 18.02
N ALA A 98 2.17 7.02 18.01
CA ALA A 98 3.00 8.12 18.48
C ALA A 98 3.33 8.04 19.99
N LEU A 99 2.44 7.45 20.78
CA LEU A 99 2.62 7.19 22.21
C LEU A 99 3.29 5.85 22.52
N GLU A 100 3.60 5.06 21.50
CA GLU A 100 4.13 3.69 21.63
C GLU A 100 3.22 2.73 22.44
N GLU A 101 1.93 2.99 22.50
CA GLU A 101 0.95 2.20 23.22
C GLU A 101 0.51 0.96 22.42
N VAL A 102 1.44 0.03 22.23
CA VAL A 102 1.28 -1.13 21.34
C VAL A 102 0.11 -2.03 21.72
N LYS A 103 -0.10 -2.27 23.03
CA LYS A 103 -1.19 -3.15 23.49
C LYS A 103 -2.57 -2.58 23.18
N GLU A 104 -2.74 -1.29 23.36
CA GLU A 104 -3.98 -0.57 23.05
C GLU A 104 -4.23 -0.55 21.56
N ALA A 105 -3.20 -0.26 20.77
CA ALA A 105 -3.26 -0.28 19.31
C ALA A 105 -3.60 -1.70 18.78
N ASP A 106 -2.94 -2.75 19.26
CA ASP A 106 -3.22 -4.14 18.89
C ASP A 106 -4.69 -4.50 19.13
N LYS A 107 -5.19 -4.22 20.35
CA LYS A 107 -6.59 -4.47 20.70
C LYS A 107 -7.55 -3.69 19.81
N MET A 108 -7.24 -2.43 19.53
CA MET A 108 -8.04 -1.55 18.68
C MET A 108 -8.07 -2.07 17.23
N TYR A 109 -6.88 -2.37 16.61
CA TYR A 109 -6.84 -2.87 15.25
C TYR A 109 -7.54 -4.23 15.09
N LYS A 110 -7.40 -5.14 16.06
CA LYS A 110 -8.14 -6.41 16.08
C LYS A 110 -9.66 -6.19 16.14
N LYS A 111 -10.14 -5.21 16.93
CA LYS A 111 -11.57 -4.83 16.97
C LYS A 111 -12.00 -4.24 15.61
N ALA A 112 -11.21 -3.32 15.06
CA ALA A 112 -11.49 -2.66 13.79
C ALA A 112 -11.56 -3.66 12.61
N LEU A 113 -10.62 -4.59 12.54
CA LEU A 113 -10.59 -5.62 11.49
C LEU A 113 -11.70 -6.66 11.60
N LYS A 114 -12.27 -6.88 12.79
CA LYS A 114 -13.51 -7.68 12.94
C LYS A 114 -14.71 -6.96 12.31
N LYS A 115 -14.77 -5.62 12.42
CA LYS A 115 -15.85 -4.80 11.85
C LYS A 115 -15.63 -4.55 10.35
N TYR A 116 -14.38 -4.33 9.94
CA TYR A 116 -13.98 -3.99 8.57
C TYR A 116 -12.94 -4.98 8.01
N PRO A 117 -13.29 -6.26 7.82
CA PRO A 117 -12.34 -7.29 7.40
C PRO A 117 -11.76 -7.09 5.99
N GLY A 118 -12.40 -6.26 5.16
CA GLY A 118 -11.93 -5.89 3.83
C GLY A 118 -11.12 -4.60 3.75
N SER A 119 -10.74 -3.99 4.89
CA SER A 119 -10.01 -2.72 4.88
C SER A 119 -8.50 -2.92 4.74
N GLY A 120 -7.97 -2.79 3.51
CA GLY A 120 -6.53 -2.82 3.26
C GLY A 120 -5.74 -1.79 4.07
N ALA A 121 -6.33 -0.62 4.32
CA ALA A 121 -5.73 0.45 5.12
C ALA A 121 -5.48 0.02 6.58
N LEU A 122 -6.45 -0.63 7.22
CA LEU A 122 -6.28 -1.10 8.60
C LEU A 122 -5.22 -2.20 8.72
N TYR A 123 -5.16 -3.14 7.75
CA TYR A 123 -4.08 -4.12 7.71
C TYR A 123 -2.72 -3.45 7.52
N ASN A 124 -2.63 -2.46 6.63
CA ASN A 124 -1.40 -1.73 6.39
C ASN A 124 -0.85 -1.10 7.68
N GLU A 125 -1.67 -0.32 8.37
CA GLU A 125 -1.26 0.38 9.59
C GLU A 125 -0.99 -0.56 10.76
N PHE A 126 -1.76 -1.63 10.89
CA PHE A 126 -1.52 -2.65 11.91
C PHE A 126 -0.17 -3.34 11.68
N GLY A 127 0.12 -3.73 10.44
CA GLY A 127 1.42 -4.30 10.09
C GLY A 127 2.59 -3.32 10.33
N GLU A 128 2.43 -2.03 9.98
CA GLU A 128 3.45 -1.00 10.28
C GLU A 128 3.73 -0.89 11.78
N MET A 129 2.68 -0.92 12.60
CA MET A 129 2.83 -0.87 14.05
C MET A 129 3.63 -2.08 14.58
N LEU A 130 3.33 -3.29 14.10
CA LEU A 130 4.06 -4.50 14.49
C LEU A 130 5.52 -4.44 14.02
N TRP A 131 5.74 -4.03 12.77
CA TRP A 131 7.09 -3.91 12.20
C TRP A 131 7.97 -2.91 12.96
N ALA A 132 7.40 -1.77 13.38
CA ALA A 132 8.10 -0.78 14.19
C ALA A 132 8.59 -1.32 15.55
N LYS A 133 8.03 -2.46 16.00
CA LYS A 133 8.43 -3.17 17.22
C LYS A 133 9.24 -4.44 16.93
N ASN A 134 9.71 -4.62 15.72
CA ASN A 134 10.41 -5.81 15.26
C ASN A 134 9.58 -7.12 15.45
N ASP A 135 8.26 -7.01 15.39
CA ASP A 135 7.38 -8.18 15.42
C ASP A 135 7.25 -8.78 14.02
N GLU A 136 7.75 -10.00 13.86
CA GLU A 136 7.75 -10.71 12.59
C GLU A 136 6.34 -11.04 12.08
N ASN A 137 5.30 -10.97 12.93
CA ASN A 137 3.92 -11.12 12.49
C ASN A 137 3.44 -10.00 11.57
N ALA A 138 4.18 -8.90 11.43
CA ALA A 138 3.87 -7.82 10.51
C ALA A 138 3.61 -8.32 9.08
N ILE A 139 4.43 -9.27 8.58
CA ILE A 139 4.25 -9.82 7.23
C ILE A 139 2.93 -10.57 7.08
N ALA A 140 2.52 -11.34 8.08
CA ALA A 140 1.26 -12.06 8.05
C ALA A 140 0.04 -11.11 7.98
N ILE A 141 0.13 -9.95 8.65
CA ILE A 141 -0.89 -8.90 8.61
C ILE A 141 -0.95 -8.24 7.22
N TRP A 142 0.19 -7.86 6.63
CA TRP A 142 0.21 -7.25 5.30
C TRP A 142 -0.27 -8.23 4.21
N GLU A 143 0.16 -9.50 4.27
CA GLU A 143 -0.32 -10.52 3.35
C GLU A 143 -1.82 -10.79 3.52
N LYS A 144 -2.35 -10.74 4.75
CA LYS A 144 -3.79 -10.80 4.97
C LYS A 144 -4.50 -9.59 4.34
N GLY A 145 -3.91 -8.41 4.45
CA GLY A 145 -4.38 -7.21 3.77
C GLY A 145 -4.42 -7.35 2.24
N ILE A 146 -3.37 -7.93 1.64
CA ILE A 146 -3.32 -8.24 0.19
C ILE A 146 -4.44 -9.21 -0.21
N GLU A 147 -4.69 -10.24 0.60
CA GLU A 147 -5.77 -11.21 0.32
C GLU A 147 -7.15 -10.56 0.41
N MET A 148 -7.39 -9.75 1.44
CA MET A 148 -8.70 -9.17 1.74
C MET A 148 -9.03 -7.93 0.90
N ASP A 149 -8.03 -7.11 0.60
CA ASP A 149 -8.14 -5.92 -0.28
C ASP A 149 -6.94 -5.85 -1.24
N PRO A 150 -6.99 -6.62 -2.34
CA PRO A 150 -5.91 -6.65 -3.32
C PRO A 150 -5.77 -5.33 -4.11
N SER A 151 -6.62 -4.34 -3.87
CA SER A 151 -6.53 -3.01 -4.49
C SER A 151 -5.74 -1.99 -3.66
N TYR A 152 -5.38 -2.30 -2.41
CA TYR A 152 -4.67 -1.39 -1.53
C TYR A 152 -3.14 -1.56 -1.66
N ALA A 153 -2.49 -0.57 -2.30
CA ALA A 153 -1.08 -0.64 -2.67
C ALA A 153 -0.11 -0.74 -1.46
N GLY A 154 -0.46 -0.10 -0.32
CA GLY A 154 0.42 -0.04 0.84
C GLY A 154 0.84 -1.40 1.39
N ASN A 155 -0.06 -2.40 1.38
CA ASN A 155 0.28 -3.75 1.84
C ASN A 155 1.33 -4.42 0.94
N TYR A 156 1.27 -4.20 -0.38
CA TYR A 156 2.29 -4.70 -1.31
C TYR A 156 3.65 -4.01 -1.11
N TYR A 157 3.64 -2.71 -0.83
CA TYR A 157 4.85 -1.96 -0.51
C TYR A 157 5.59 -2.57 0.68
N HIS A 158 4.90 -2.71 1.80
CA HIS A 158 5.51 -3.22 3.03
C HIS A 158 5.91 -4.70 2.90
N ALA A 159 5.05 -5.54 2.33
CA ALA A 159 5.38 -6.95 2.09
C ALA A 159 6.60 -7.11 1.16
N SER A 160 6.68 -6.31 0.09
CA SER A 160 7.84 -6.36 -0.82
C SER A 160 9.14 -5.96 -0.13
N THR A 161 9.09 -4.92 0.71
CA THR A 161 10.24 -4.45 1.48
C THR A 161 10.66 -5.47 2.54
N TYR A 162 9.71 -6.07 3.25
CA TYR A 162 9.99 -7.16 4.19
C TYR A 162 10.75 -8.31 3.50
N TYR A 163 10.21 -8.83 2.40
CA TYR A 163 10.84 -9.93 1.67
C TYR A 163 12.17 -9.56 1.02
N PHE A 164 12.40 -8.29 0.72
CA PHE A 164 13.69 -7.82 0.23
C PHE A 164 14.83 -8.07 1.23
N PHE A 165 14.57 -8.00 2.51
CA PHE A 165 15.55 -8.30 3.56
C PHE A 165 15.61 -9.79 3.97
N THR A 166 14.75 -10.63 3.42
CA THR A 166 14.76 -12.08 3.66
C THR A 166 15.51 -12.83 2.53
N LYS A 167 15.60 -14.14 2.69
CA LYS A 167 16.13 -15.03 1.63
C LYS A 167 15.14 -15.26 0.49
N ASP A 168 13.84 -15.04 0.71
CA ASP A 168 12.78 -15.26 -0.27
C ASP A 168 12.53 -14.03 -1.15
N LYS A 169 13.43 -13.80 -2.09
CA LYS A 169 13.37 -12.67 -3.03
C LYS A 169 12.23 -12.76 -4.06
N VAL A 170 11.63 -13.93 -4.25
CA VAL A 170 10.50 -14.09 -5.18
C VAL A 170 9.35 -13.19 -4.79
N TRP A 171 8.96 -13.19 -3.50
CA TRP A 171 7.87 -12.35 -3.01
C TRP A 171 8.20 -10.86 -3.06
N SER A 172 9.46 -10.50 -2.79
CA SER A 172 9.89 -9.11 -2.95
C SER A 172 9.66 -8.61 -4.38
N ILE A 173 10.02 -9.43 -5.39
CA ILE A 173 9.85 -9.06 -6.80
C ILE A 173 8.37 -8.99 -7.18
N ILE A 174 7.58 -9.99 -6.81
CA ILE A 174 6.17 -10.06 -7.17
C ILE A 174 5.39 -8.88 -6.55
N TYR A 175 5.50 -8.70 -5.25
CA TYR A 175 4.78 -7.64 -4.54
C TYR A 175 5.29 -6.24 -4.92
N GLY A 176 6.61 -6.08 -5.07
CA GLY A 176 7.20 -4.80 -5.47
C GLY A 176 6.77 -4.36 -6.86
N GLU A 177 6.72 -5.27 -7.83
CA GLU A 177 6.28 -4.91 -9.18
C GLU A 177 4.78 -4.64 -9.23
N ILE A 178 3.95 -5.36 -8.46
CA ILE A 178 2.53 -5.03 -8.29
C ILE A 178 2.39 -3.62 -7.72
N PHE A 179 3.09 -3.32 -6.62
CA PHE A 179 3.07 -1.99 -5.99
C PHE A 179 3.43 -0.88 -6.98
N VAL A 180 4.54 -0.99 -7.69
CA VAL A 180 5.00 0.02 -8.64
C VAL A 180 4.01 0.24 -9.79
N ASN A 181 3.25 -0.79 -10.19
CA ASN A 181 2.19 -0.64 -11.19
C ASN A 181 0.93 0.03 -10.64
N MET A 182 0.65 -0.08 -9.33
CA MET A 182 -0.46 0.60 -8.65
C MET A 182 -0.12 2.05 -8.30
N GLU A 183 1.14 2.28 -7.85
CA GLU A 183 1.60 3.57 -7.33
C GLU A 183 2.97 3.89 -7.92
N TYR A 184 3.03 4.65 -9.01
CA TYR A 184 4.27 4.87 -9.76
C TYR A 184 4.86 6.29 -9.69
N LEU A 185 4.12 7.24 -9.12
CA LEU A 185 4.52 8.68 -9.09
C LEU A 185 5.08 9.12 -7.73
N THR A 186 5.35 8.20 -6.82
CA THR A 186 5.80 8.50 -5.46
C THR A 186 7.28 8.17 -5.26
N GLU A 187 7.88 8.74 -4.21
CA GLU A 187 9.24 8.39 -3.79
C GLU A 187 9.35 6.89 -3.45
N ARG A 188 8.34 6.33 -2.78
CA ARG A 188 8.28 4.89 -2.46
C ARG A 188 8.39 4.02 -3.72
N ALA A 189 7.77 4.46 -4.83
CA ALA A 189 7.89 3.72 -6.09
C ALA A 189 9.34 3.70 -6.60
N THR A 190 10.08 4.79 -6.45
CA THR A 190 11.50 4.84 -6.81
C THR A 190 12.34 3.94 -5.92
N GLU A 191 12.07 3.91 -4.63
CA GLU A 191 12.74 3.00 -3.68
C GLU A 191 12.49 1.53 -4.04
N VAL A 192 11.23 1.17 -4.31
CA VAL A 192 10.89 -0.21 -4.69
C VAL A 192 11.51 -0.59 -6.03
N LYS A 193 11.60 0.32 -7.01
CA LYS A 193 12.31 0.06 -8.27
C LYS A 193 13.79 -0.28 -8.03
N LYS A 194 14.48 0.42 -7.10
CA LYS A 194 15.85 0.09 -6.69
C LYS A 194 15.93 -1.29 -6.03
N GLN A 195 15.00 -1.60 -5.12
CA GLN A 195 14.92 -2.92 -4.48
C GLN A 195 14.68 -4.04 -5.50
N LEU A 196 13.76 -3.83 -6.46
CA LEU A 196 13.53 -4.78 -7.56
C LEU A 196 14.79 -5.05 -8.35
N LEU A 197 15.50 -4.01 -8.79
CA LEU A 197 16.74 -4.15 -9.55
C LEU A 197 17.80 -4.92 -8.75
N SER A 198 17.96 -4.58 -7.46
CA SER A 198 18.91 -5.26 -6.57
C SER A 198 18.54 -6.74 -6.38
N ALA A 199 17.26 -7.04 -6.14
CA ALA A 199 16.78 -8.42 -6.00
C ALA A 199 17.05 -9.26 -7.25
N TYR A 200 16.88 -8.67 -8.45
CA TYR A 200 17.23 -9.33 -9.70
C TYR A 200 18.74 -9.52 -9.86
N LYS A 201 19.57 -8.53 -9.47
CA LYS A 201 21.04 -8.62 -9.57
C LYS A 201 21.65 -9.63 -8.60
N GLU A 202 21.09 -9.75 -7.40
CA GLU A 202 21.79 -10.43 -6.31
C GLU A 202 21.45 -11.92 -6.15
N LYS A 203 20.22 -12.38 -6.43
CA LYS A 203 19.85 -13.73 -5.95
C LYS A 203 18.94 -14.59 -6.82
N ILE A 204 17.98 -14.07 -7.56
CA ILE A 204 17.04 -14.95 -8.28
C ILE A 204 17.73 -15.77 -9.37
N PHE A 205 18.83 -15.27 -9.91
CA PHE A 205 19.53 -15.89 -11.02
C PHE A 205 20.83 -16.59 -10.64
N LEU A 206 21.42 -16.22 -9.50
CA LEU A 206 22.78 -16.64 -9.11
C LEU A 206 22.79 -17.49 -7.82
N GLY A 207 21.65 -17.61 -7.13
CA GLY A 207 21.59 -18.26 -5.83
C GLY A 207 21.28 -19.75 -5.90
N THR A 208 21.73 -20.47 -4.88
CA THR A 208 21.19 -21.76 -4.50
C THR A 208 19.75 -21.56 -4.01
N SER A 209 18.87 -22.56 -4.19
CA SER A 209 17.50 -22.56 -3.69
C SER A 209 17.40 -22.53 -2.15
N GLU A 210 18.52 -22.38 -1.44
CA GLU A 210 18.56 -22.30 0.01
C GLU A 210 17.80 -21.05 0.53
N GLY A 211 16.64 -21.29 1.14
CA GLY A 211 15.76 -20.28 1.70
C GLY A 211 14.75 -19.68 0.72
N ALA A 212 14.61 -20.27 -0.49
CA ALA A 212 13.45 -19.99 -1.34
C ALA A 212 12.16 -20.54 -0.68
N SER A 213 11.05 -19.86 -0.92
CA SER A 213 9.74 -20.30 -0.47
C SER A 213 9.43 -21.74 -0.87
N THR A 214 8.84 -22.49 0.05
CA THR A 214 8.31 -23.84 -0.24
C THR A 214 6.95 -23.80 -0.94
N LEU A 215 6.36 -22.62 -1.08
CA LEU A 215 5.05 -22.44 -1.69
C LEU A 215 5.09 -22.76 -3.20
N PRO A 216 4.15 -23.55 -3.71
CA PRO A 216 4.19 -24.04 -5.10
C PRO A 216 4.26 -22.92 -6.16
N PHE A 217 3.62 -21.78 -5.91
CA PHE A 217 3.68 -20.61 -6.82
C PHE A 217 5.09 -20.01 -6.85
N ALA A 218 5.65 -19.74 -5.68
CA ALA A 218 6.99 -19.15 -5.57
C ALA A 218 8.06 -20.06 -6.15
N GLN A 219 7.96 -21.38 -5.91
CA GLN A 219 8.82 -22.39 -6.53
C GLN A 219 8.72 -22.38 -8.06
N ALA A 220 7.50 -22.30 -8.61
CA ALA A 220 7.30 -22.24 -10.05
C ALA A 220 7.92 -20.95 -10.67
N VAL A 221 7.80 -19.81 -9.98
CA VAL A 221 8.44 -18.55 -10.39
C VAL A 221 9.97 -18.69 -10.37
N TYR A 222 10.52 -19.18 -9.26
CA TYR A 222 11.96 -19.39 -9.11
C TYR A 222 12.50 -20.34 -10.20
N GLU A 223 11.87 -21.51 -10.38
CA GLU A 223 12.25 -22.49 -11.40
C GLU A 223 12.26 -21.88 -12.81
N THR A 224 11.23 -21.10 -13.13
CA THR A 224 11.11 -20.49 -14.47
C THR A 224 12.20 -19.45 -14.71
N TYR A 225 12.53 -18.61 -13.73
CA TYR A 225 13.62 -17.64 -13.85
C TYR A 225 15.00 -18.32 -13.87
N SER A 226 15.24 -19.33 -13.04
CA SER A 226 16.54 -20.01 -12.92
C SER A 226 16.99 -20.67 -14.22
N LYS A 227 16.07 -21.12 -15.08
CA LYS A 227 16.37 -21.64 -16.42
C LYS A 227 17.09 -20.62 -17.32
N GLN A 228 16.95 -19.34 -17.00
CA GLN A 228 17.49 -18.25 -17.80
C GLN A 228 18.85 -17.74 -17.28
N SER A 229 19.45 -18.38 -16.28
CA SER A 229 20.69 -17.95 -15.62
C SER A 229 21.87 -17.72 -16.55
N SER A 230 21.99 -18.52 -17.64
CA SER A 230 23.04 -18.37 -18.64
C SER A 230 23.03 -17.02 -19.38
N LEU A 231 21.89 -16.35 -19.46
CA LEU A 231 21.74 -15.05 -20.13
C LEU A 231 22.44 -13.91 -19.39
N ILE A 232 22.71 -14.09 -18.10
CA ILE A 232 23.32 -13.06 -17.23
C ILE A 232 24.81 -13.36 -16.94
N ALA A 233 25.40 -14.32 -17.61
CA ALA A 233 26.82 -14.64 -17.41
C ALA A 233 27.78 -13.45 -17.59
N LYS A 234 27.32 -12.38 -18.30
CA LYS A 234 28.06 -11.13 -18.50
C LYS A 234 27.55 -9.96 -17.61
N GLY A 235 26.66 -10.24 -16.69
CA GLY A 235 26.07 -9.24 -15.80
C GLY A 235 24.59 -8.95 -16.08
N VAL A 236 23.93 -8.31 -15.09
CA VAL A 236 22.52 -7.93 -15.15
C VAL A 236 22.40 -6.47 -15.57
N THR A 237 21.91 -6.22 -16.78
CA THR A 237 21.58 -4.91 -17.32
C THR A 237 20.08 -4.84 -17.62
N VAL A 238 19.53 -3.67 -17.95
CA VAL A 238 18.12 -3.55 -18.34
C VAL A 238 17.79 -4.38 -19.57
N GLU A 239 18.73 -4.49 -20.53
CA GLU A 239 18.59 -5.31 -21.73
C GLU A 239 18.52 -6.80 -21.38
N THR A 240 19.47 -7.29 -20.57
CA THR A 240 19.48 -8.71 -20.15
C THR A 240 18.25 -9.03 -19.29
N LEU A 241 17.80 -8.10 -18.43
CA LEU A 241 16.54 -8.25 -17.69
C LEU A 241 15.34 -8.32 -18.63
N THR A 242 15.29 -7.49 -19.67
CA THR A 242 14.22 -7.53 -20.67
C THR A 242 14.18 -8.88 -21.37
N MET A 243 15.33 -9.44 -21.74
CA MET A 243 15.42 -10.76 -22.37
C MET A 243 14.94 -11.88 -21.43
N ILE A 244 15.41 -11.88 -20.20
CA ILE A 244 15.08 -12.91 -19.21
C ILE A 244 13.59 -12.87 -18.88
N ARG A 245 13.04 -11.67 -18.65
CA ARG A 245 11.63 -11.48 -18.32
C ARG A 245 10.72 -11.82 -19.51
N THR A 246 11.18 -11.56 -20.73
CA THR A 246 10.47 -12.02 -21.94
C THR A 246 10.40 -13.55 -21.98
N ARG A 247 11.50 -14.24 -21.77
CA ARG A 247 11.53 -15.72 -21.74
C ARG A 247 10.73 -16.26 -20.57
N PHE A 248 10.83 -15.62 -19.39
CA PHE A 248 10.01 -15.99 -18.24
C PHE A 248 8.51 -16.00 -18.59
N ILE A 249 8.00 -14.95 -19.22
CA ILE A 249 6.58 -14.87 -19.60
C ILE A 249 6.19 -15.96 -20.59
N LEU A 250 7.01 -16.24 -21.58
CA LEU A 250 6.76 -17.31 -22.56
C LEU A 250 6.72 -18.69 -21.88
N ASP A 251 7.72 -19.01 -21.06
CA ASP A 251 7.80 -20.28 -20.34
C ASP A 251 6.71 -20.42 -19.28
N TRP A 252 6.37 -19.33 -18.60
CA TRP A 252 5.29 -19.32 -17.61
C TRP A 252 3.95 -19.74 -18.20
N TYR A 253 3.56 -19.13 -19.31
CA TYR A 253 2.29 -19.47 -19.97
C TYR A 253 2.31 -20.86 -20.62
N ALA A 254 3.46 -21.34 -21.05
CA ALA A 254 3.58 -22.70 -21.56
C ALA A 254 3.38 -23.77 -20.46
N LYS A 255 3.74 -23.48 -19.19
CA LYS A 255 3.77 -24.52 -18.12
C LYS A 255 2.83 -24.22 -16.95
N TYR A 256 2.77 -22.99 -16.49
CA TYR A 256 2.18 -22.64 -15.20
C TYR A 256 1.00 -21.68 -15.28
N GLY A 257 0.79 -20.95 -16.38
CA GLY A 257 -0.20 -19.89 -16.48
C GLY A 257 -1.63 -20.35 -16.21
N ALA A 258 -2.00 -21.57 -16.59
CA ALA A 258 -3.31 -22.13 -16.29
C ALA A 258 -3.47 -22.51 -14.81
N LYS A 259 -2.39 -22.98 -14.17
CA LYS A 259 -2.39 -23.40 -12.76
C LYS A 259 -2.37 -22.21 -11.79
N PHE A 260 -1.66 -21.16 -12.17
CA PHE A 260 -1.46 -19.96 -11.36
C PHE A 260 -1.78 -18.69 -12.18
N PRO A 261 -3.07 -18.40 -12.45
CA PRO A 261 -3.45 -17.14 -13.07
C PRO A 261 -2.94 -15.95 -12.26
N MET A 262 -2.20 -15.04 -12.91
CA MET A 262 -1.59 -13.90 -12.22
C MET A 262 -1.70 -12.62 -13.04
N ARG A 263 -2.46 -11.64 -12.54
CA ARG A 263 -2.72 -10.37 -13.23
C ARG A 263 -1.44 -9.62 -13.63
N LEU A 264 -0.40 -9.70 -12.79
CA LEU A 264 0.90 -9.10 -13.12
C LEU A 264 1.49 -9.72 -14.39
N PHE A 265 1.46 -11.04 -14.51
CA PHE A 265 2.01 -11.75 -15.67
C PHE A 265 1.14 -11.58 -16.91
N ASP A 266 -0.20 -11.52 -16.74
CA ASP A 266 -1.12 -11.17 -17.84
C ASP A 266 -0.81 -9.77 -18.39
N TYR A 267 -0.53 -8.80 -17.51
CA TYR A 267 -0.15 -7.45 -17.90
C TYR A 267 1.19 -7.44 -18.64
N GLN A 268 2.19 -8.14 -18.15
CA GLN A 268 3.50 -8.28 -18.81
C GLN A 268 3.35 -8.96 -20.18
N GLN A 269 2.52 -10.02 -20.30
CA GLN A 269 2.23 -10.68 -21.57
C GLN A 269 1.53 -9.73 -22.55
N GLN A 270 0.60 -8.90 -22.07
CA GLN A 270 -0.08 -7.90 -22.89
C GLN A 270 0.92 -6.86 -23.44
N LEU A 271 1.83 -6.38 -22.60
CA LEU A 271 2.89 -5.44 -23.01
C LEU A 271 3.82 -6.08 -24.04
N LEU A 272 4.16 -7.36 -23.86
CA LEU A 272 5.00 -8.11 -24.79
C LEU A 272 4.32 -8.22 -26.17
N ARG A 273 3.06 -8.64 -26.20
CA ARG A 273 2.27 -8.75 -27.46
C ARG A 273 2.09 -7.41 -28.16
N ALA A 274 2.00 -6.32 -27.41
CA ALA A 274 1.84 -4.97 -27.95
C ALA A 274 3.17 -4.28 -28.36
N GLY A 275 4.32 -4.97 -28.19
CA GLY A 275 5.65 -4.43 -28.49
C GLY A 275 6.07 -3.28 -27.55
N MET A 276 5.56 -3.29 -26.30
CA MET A 276 5.84 -2.25 -25.28
C MET A 276 6.66 -2.78 -24.12
N PHE A 277 7.06 -4.06 -24.11
CA PHE A 277 7.67 -4.67 -22.94
C PHE A 277 9.09 -4.16 -22.68
N GLU A 278 9.85 -3.81 -23.73
CA GLU A 278 11.15 -3.15 -23.57
C GLU A 278 11.00 -1.77 -22.92
N ALA A 279 10.09 -0.95 -23.42
CA ALA A 279 9.82 0.37 -22.83
C ALA A 279 9.36 0.28 -21.37
N TYR A 280 8.58 -0.75 -21.04
CA TYR A 280 8.19 -1.04 -19.66
C TYR A 280 9.39 -1.40 -18.77
N ASN A 281 10.30 -2.23 -19.23
CA ASN A 281 11.51 -2.57 -18.47
C ASN A 281 12.45 -1.37 -18.31
N GLN A 282 12.59 -0.54 -19.34
CA GLN A 282 13.32 0.72 -19.24
C GLN A 282 12.67 1.68 -18.24
N TRP A 283 11.36 1.82 -18.25
CA TRP A 283 10.64 2.63 -17.26
C TRP A 283 10.80 2.09 -15.82
N LEU A 284 10.83 0.76 -15.66
CA LEU A 284 10.93 0.12 -14.35
C LEU A 284 12.36 0.20 -13.80
N PHE A 285 13.38 -0.06 -14.60
CA PHE A 285 14.76 -0.25 -14.16
C PHE A 285 15.71 0.84 -14.65
N GLY A 286 15.49 1.43 -15.82
CA GLY A 286 16.42 2.37 -16.44
C GLY A 286 16.83 3.54 -15.56
N PRO A 287 15.88 4.29 -14.95
CA PRO A 287 16.20 5.43 -14.09
C PRO A 287 17.02 5.06 -12.85
N VAL A 288 16.89 3.83 -12.34
CA VAL A 288 17.54 3.36 -11.11
C VAL A 288 18.79 2.53 -11.37
N ASP A 289 19.01 2.09 -12.60
CA ASP A 289 20.23 1.41 -13.05
C ASP A 289 21.28 2.42 -13.54
N ASN A 290 20.94 3.18 -14.58
CA ASN A 290 21.80 4.21 -15.15
C ASN A 290 20.97 5.31 -15.83
N LEU A 291 20.82 6.45 -15.14
CA LEU A 291 19.99 7.55 -15.61
C LEU A 291 20.45 8.12 -16.96
N ALA A 292 21.76 8.28 -17.17
CA ALA A 292 22.31 8.81 -18.42
C ALA A 292 22.02 7.88 -19.62
N PHE A 293 22.14 6.58 -19.41
CA PHE A 293 21.80 5.58 -20.42
C PHE A 293 20.29 5.57 -20.69
N PHE A 294 19.48 5.65 -19.65
CA PHE A 294 18.02 5.74 -19.78
C PHE A 294 17.59 6.99 -20.58
N ASP A 295 18.19 8.16 -20.30
CA ASP A 295 17.92 9.38 -21.03
C ASP A 295 18.31 9.26 -22.51
N GLN A 296 19.44 8.64 -22.81
CA GLN A 296 19.84 8.36 -24.17
C GLN A 296 18.86 7.38 -24.86
N TRP A 297 18.50 6.29 -24.18
CA TRP A 297 17.57 5.30 -24.71
C TRP A 297 16.20 5.92 -25.02
N THR A 298 15.65 6.75 -24.11
CA THR A 298 14.35 7.41 -24.30
C THR A 298 14.35 8.38 -25.47
N ARG A 299 15.47 9.07 -25.74
CA ARG A 299 15.62 9.94 -26.92
C ARG A 299 15.64 9.12 -28.22
N THR A 300 16.38 8.02 -28.24
CA THR A 300 16.49 7.13 -29.42
C THR A 300 15.19 6.41 -29.69
N ASN A 301 14.44 6.03 -28.66
CA ASN A 301 13.20 5.23 -28.73
C ASN A 301 11.96 6.04 -28.34
N ALA A 302 11.93 7.36 -28.64
CA ALA A 302 10.92 8.29 -28.15
C ALA A 302 9.48 7.87 -28.46
N GLU A 303 9.21 7.36 -29.66
CA GLU A 303 7.85 6.93 -30.04
C GLU A 303 7.43 5.66 -29.28
N ALA A 304 8.32 4.68 -29.09
CA ALA A 304 8.04 3.46 -28.33
C ALA A 304 7.76 3.79 -26.85
N TYR A 305 8.60 4.67 -26.28
CA TYR A 305 8.43 5.09 -24.89
C TYR A 305 7.14 5.89 -24.67
N LYS A 306 6.82 6.83 -25.57
CA LYS A 306 5.57 7.60 -25.56
C LYS A 306 4.34 6.70 -25.69
N LYS A 307 4.38 5.70 -26.56
CA LYS A 307 3.31 4.69 -26.71
C LYS A 307 3.06 3.97 -25.38
N PHE A 308 4.12 3.53 -24.70
CA PHE A 308 4.02 2.87 -23.40
C PHE A 308 3.48 3.82 -22.31
N ILE A 309 4.00 5.05 -22.20
CA ILE A 309 3.55 6.02 -21.20
C ILE A 309 2.07 6.37 -21.38
N ASN A 310 1.62 6.55 -22.64
CA ASN A 310 0.21 6.81 -22.93
C ASN A 310 -0.67 5.60 -22.56
N PHE A 311 -0.20 4.39 -22.83
CA PHE A 311 -0.88 3.17 -22.41
C PHE A 311 -1.02 3.08 -20.89
N GLN A 312 0.05 3.39 -20.15
CA GLN A 312 0.05 3.34 -18.69
C GLN A 312 -0.85 4.42 -18.05
N LYS A 313 -0.79 5.67 -18.52
CA LYS A 313 -1.60 6.79 -17.99
C LYS A 313 -3.11 6.56 -18.13
N ASN A 314 -3.52 5.84 -19.15
CA ASN A 314 -4.93 5.58 -19.44
C ASN A 314 -5.48 4.30 -18.78
N ARG A 315 -4.70 3.68 -17.87
CA ARG A 315 -5.09 2.43 -17.20
C ARG A 315 -4.77 2.47 -15.72
N VAL A 316 -5.70 1.95 -14.95
CA VAL A 316 -5.47 1.66 -13.53
C VAL A 316 -5.11 0.19 -13.39
N PHE A 317 -3.90 -0.10 -12.91
CA PHE A 317 -3.53 -1.46 -12.58
C PHE A 317 -4.22 -1.88 -11.28
N LYS A 318 -4.96 -2.98 -11.31
CA LYS A 318 -5.63 -3.55 -10.14
C LYS A 318 -5.43 -5.05 -10.12
N MET A 319 -5.12 -5.58 -8.95
CA MET A 319 -5.13 -7.02 -8.71
C MET A 319 -6.56 -7.50 -8.46
N PRO A 320 -7.01 -8.58 -9.11
CA PRO A 320 -8.32 -9.15 -8.85
C PRO A 320 -8.32 -9.96 -7.55
N PRO A 321 -9.48 -10.15 -6.92
CA PRO A 321 -9.63 -11.10 -5.82
C PRO A 321 -9.17 -12.51 -6.21
N LYS A 322 -8.77 -13.31 -5.23
CA LYS A 322 -8.38 -14.74 -5.37
C LYS A 322 -7.04 -15.00 -6.10
N GLN A 323 -6.28 -13.99 -6.45
CA GLN A 323 -4.90 -14.15 -6.97
C GLN A 323 -3.84 -13.91 -5.88
N PHE A 324 -4.09 -14.45 -4.71
CA PHE A 324 -3.14 -14.48 -3.60
C PHE A 324 -2.57 -15.90 -3.46
N TYR A 325 -1.25 -16.03 -3.53
CA TYR A 325 -0.52 -17.29 -3.48
C TYR A 325 0.46 -17.39 -2.30
N GLY A 326 0.42 -16.41 -1.38
CA GLY A 326 1.20 -16.41 -0.16
C GLY A 326 0.79 -17.48 0.85
N ASP A 327 1.52 -17.60 1.94
CA ASP A 327 1.28 -18.63 2.96
C ASP A 327 -0.02 -18.35 3.75
N LYS A 328 -1.00 -19.22 3.57
CA LYS A 328 -2.28 -19.15 4.29
C LYS A 328 -2.22 -19.78 5.69
N GLU A 329 -1.26 -20.68 5.92
CA GLU A 329 -1.14 -21.38 7.21
C GLU A 329 -0.38 -20.53 8.25
N ALA A 330 0.67 -19.83 7.85
CA ALA A 330 1.41 -18.92 8.73
C ALA A 330 0.54 -17.78 9.35
N ARG A 331 -0.65 -17.55 8.77
CA ARG A 331 -1.60 -16.51 9.20
C ARG A 331 -2.69 -16.97 10.14
N LYS A 332 -2.70 -18.28 10.51
CA LYS A 332 -3.66 -18.84 11.46
C LYS A 332 -3.15 -18.78 12.90
N ALA A 333 -1.89 -18.47 13.09
CA ALA A 333 -1.24 -18.31 14.38
C ALA A 333 -1.36 -16.88 14.88
#